data_ac7fc9f3b82c9d298abfa4c0a0980370
#
_entry.id   ac7fc9f3b82c9d298abfa4c0a0980370
#
_cell.length_a   1.000
_cell.length_b   1.000
_cell.length_c   1.000
_cell.angle_alpha   90.00
_cell.angle_beta   90.00
_cell.angle_gamma   90.00
#
_symmetry.space_group_name_H-M   'P 1'
#
loop_
_entity.id
_entity.type
_entity.pdbx_description
1 polymer ?
#
loop_
_entity_poly.entity_id
_entity_poly.type
_entity_poly.pdbx_seq_one_letter_code
_entity_poly.pdbx_strand_id
1 'polypeptide(L)'
;MTTADWSLLLRLIAIQLAKIIGLDELSQLIAAFSNQIQRPNTPQDHFNLANRTFLAAVLRYVAAGKLTEARNALNLIGQATVGDLGIEFQIACVKRLLMIYSSDKVVALQGRQEFLQLKKMLAQLGAPAWTATWLPAIERLAAAKGCSQEA
;
A
#
# COMPACT_ATOMS: atom_id res chain seq x y z
N MET A 1 -16.82 -26.78 2.26
CA MET A 1 -15.79 -25.73 2.35
C MET A 1 -14.48 -26.34 2.81
N THR A 2 -13.43 -26.21 2.03
CA THR A 2 -12.09 -26.68 2.39
C THR A 2 -11.42 -25.69 3.34
N THR A 3 -10.40 -26.14 4.09
CA THR A 3 -9.59 -25.25 4.97
C THR A 3 -8.96 -24.10 4.19
N ALA A 4 -8.67 -24.30 2.90
CA ALA A 4 -8.13 -23.26 2.01
C ALA A 4 -9.14 -22.13 1.75
N ASP A 5 -10.43 -22.43 1.63
CA ASP A 5 -11.48 -21.44 1.40
C ASP A 5 -11.68 -20.51 2.61
N TRP A 6 -11.63 -21.05 3.80
CA TRP A 6 -11.66 -20.29 5.04
C TRP A 6 -10.45 -19.36 5.17
N SER A 7 -9.27 -19.83 4.80
CA SER A 7 -8.06 -19.03 4.80
C SER A 7 -8.18 -17.81 3.85
N LEU A 8 -8.77 -18.01 2.66
CA LEU A 8 -8.99 -16.94 1.70
C LEU A 8 -10.00 -15.90 2.23
N LEU A 9 -11.12 -16.37 2.80
CA LEU A 9 -12.14 -15.49 3.38
C LEU A 9 -11.57 -14.65 4.53
N LEU A 10 -10.80 -15.26 5.44
CA LEU A 10 -10.15 -14.56 6.53
C LEU A 10 -9.19 -13.48 6.03
N ARG A 11 -8.48 -13.71 4.94
CA ARG A 11 -7.59 -12.72 4.33
C ARG A 11 -8.33 -11.56 3.68
N LEU A 12 -9.46 -11.84 3.03
CA LEU A 12 -10.35 -10.79 2.49
C LEU A 12 -10.89 -9.91 3.61
N ILE A 13 -11.30 -10.50 4.73
CA ILE A 13 -11.72 -9.76 5.92
C ILE A 13 -10.54 -8.94 6.48
N ALA A 14 -9.35 -9.50 6.51
CA ALA A 14 -8.15 -8.83 7.02
C ALA A 14 -7.80 -7.55 6.24
N ILE A 15 -8.00 -7.52 4.91
CA ILE A 15 -7.81 -6.31 4.11
C ILE A 15 -8.72 -5.18 4.59
N GLN A 16 -9.96 -5.48 4.91
CA GLN A 16 -10.90 -4.49 5.43
C GLN A 16 -10.57 -4.10 6.88
N LEU A 17 -10.21 -5.07 7.71
CA LEU A 17 -9.78 -4.81 9.09
C LEU A 17 -8.54 -3.93 9.15
N ALA A 18 -7.57 -4.13 8.26
CA ALA A 18 -6.36 -3.31 8.19
C ALA A 18 -6.64 -1.82 8.03
N LYS A 19 -7.82 -1.46 7.53
CA LYS A 19 -8.24 -0.07 7.35
C LYS A 19 -8.81 0.56 8.62
N ILE A 20 -9.23 -0.22 9.59
CA ILE A 20 -10.02 0.25 10.75
C ILE A 20 -9.47 -0.16 12.13
N ILE A 21 -8.64 -1.19 12.22
CA ILE A 21 -8.06 -1.65 13.50
C ILE A 21 -7.02 -0.67 14.03
N GLY A 22 -6.67 -0.79 15.31
CA GLY A 22 -5.58 -0.02 15.93
C GLY A 22 -4.22 -0.32 15.32
N LEU A 23 -3.24 0.57 15.51
CA LEU A 23 -1.91 0.41 14.92
C LEU A 23 -1.13 -0.78 15.50
N ASP A 24 -1.34 -1.11 16.78
CA ASP A 24 -0.69 -2.27 17.41
C ASP A 24 -1.24 -3.58 16.84
N GLU A 25 -2.55 -3.69 16.69
CA GLU A 25 -3.20 -4.83 16.04
C GLU A 25 -2.82 -4.93 14.57
N LEU A 26 -2.67 -3.80 13.89
CA LEU A 26 -2.20 -3.75 12.51
C LEU A 26 -0.79 -4.34 12.38
N SER A 27 0.12 -3.99 13.29
CA SER A 27 1.48 -4.54 13.33
C SER A 27 1.48 -6.07 13.54
N GLN A 28 0.61 -6.57 14.40
CA GLN A 28 0.44 -8.00 14.63
C GLN A 28 -0.10 -8.71 13.38
N LEU A 29 -1.08 -8.12 12.72
CA LEU A 29 -1.65 -8.65 11.48
C LEU A 29 -0.60 -8.76 10.37
N ILE A 30 0.21 -7.72 10.19
CA ILE A 30 1.30 -7.69 9.21
C ILE A 30 2.33 -8.78 9.51
N ALA A 31 2.73 -8.94 10.76
CA ALA A 31 3.68 -9.98 11.16
C ALA A 31 3.13 -11.39 10.88
N ALA A 32 1.86 -11.63 11.16
CA ALA A 32 1.19 -12.90 10.89
C ALA A 32 1.17 -13.21 9.38
N PHE A 33 0.81 -12.24 8.54
CA PHE A 33 0.82 -12.40 7.08
C PHE A 33 2.22 -12.60 6.53
N SER A 34 3.20 -11.83 7.00
CA SER A 34 4.60 -11.98 6.58
C SER A 34 5.11 -13.39 6.84
N ASN A 35 4.82 -13.95 8.02
CA ASN A 35 5.20 -15.31 8.35
C ASN A 35 4.50 -16.36 7.48
N GLN A 36 3.23 -16.13 7.12
CA GLN A 36 2.47 -17.06 6.29
C GLN A 36 2.96 -17.11 4.85
N ILE A 37 3.29 -15.98 4.24
CA ILE A 37 3.74 -15.93 2.85
C ILE A 37 5.17 -16.44 2.65
N GLN A 38 5.95 -16.55 3.71
CA GLN A 38 7.29 -17.17 3.67
C GLN A 38 7.24 -18.70 3.64
N ARG A 39 6.08 -19.31 3.84
CA ARG A 39 5.93 -20.75 3.76
C ARG A 39 6.08 -21.25 2.34
N PRO A 40 6.76 -22.40 2.11
CA PRO A 40 6.85 -22.99 0.79
C PRO A 40 5.45 -23.35 0.25
N ASN A 41 5.28 -23.26 -1.07
CA ASN A 41 4.03 -23.55 -1.78
C ASN A 41 2.83 -22.62 -1.44
N THR A 42 3.07 -21.38 -1.05
CA THR A 42 2.00 -20.42 -0.86
C THR A 42 1.35 -20.09 -2.21
N PRO A 43 0.01 -20.22 -2.36
CA PRO A 43 -0.69 -19.87 -3.60
C PRO A 43 -0.54 -18.40 -3.97
N GLN A 44 -0.51 -18.09 -5.26
CA GLN A 44 -0.37 -16.71 -5.78
C GLN A 44 -1.46 -15.76 -5.27
N ASP A 45 -2.69 -16.24 -5.15
CA ASP A 45 -3.80 -15.43 -4.61
C ASP A 45 -3.56 -14.98 -3.17
N HIS A 46 -2.88 -15.80 -2.38
CA HIS A 46 -2.52 -15.46 -1.01
C HIS A 46 -1.47 -14.33 -0.97
N PHE A 47 -0.50 -14.34 -1.89
CA PHE A 47 0.45 -13.23 -2.04
C PHE A 47 -0.26 -11.93 -2.41
N ASN A 48 -1.16 -11.97 -3.38
CA ASN A 48 -1.90 -10.78 -3.83
C ASN A 48 -2.75 -10.18 -2.70
N LEU A 49 -3.41 -11.00 -1.91
CA LEU A 49 -4.20 -10.55 -0.76
C LEU A 49 -3.31 -9.97 0.35
N ALA A 50 -2.18 -10.62 0.64
CA ALA A 50 -1.21 -10.11 1.60
C ALA A 50 -0.64 -8.76 1.14
N ASN A 51 -0.31 -8.62 -0.13
CA ASN A 51 0.20 -7.36 -0.69
C ASN A 51 -0.81 -6.22 -0.55
N ARG A 52 -2.09 -6.47 -0.79
CA ARG A 52 -3.15 -5.47 -0.58
C ARG A 52 -3.27 -5.07 0.89
N THR A 53 -3.13 -6.02 1.80
CA THR A 53 -3.12 -5.74 3.24
C THR A 53 -1.91 -4.89 3.62
N PHE A 54 -0.72 -5.19 3.11
CA PHE A 54 0.48 -4.40 3.35
C PHE A 54 0.36 -2.98 2.79
N LEU A 55 -0.20 -2.81 1.60
CA LEU A 55 -0.44 -1.49 1.01
C LEU A 55 -1.42 -0.66 1.86
N ALA A 56 -2.50 -1.26 2.34
CA ALA A 56 -3.43 -0.59 3.25
C ALA A 56 -2.73 -0.18 4.56
N ALA A 57 -1.85 -1.03 5.09
CA ALA A 57 -1.06 -0.73 6.27
C ALA A 57 -0.09 0.43 6.06
N VAL A 58 0.58 0.49 4.91
CA VAL A 58 1.47 1.61 4.56
C VAL A 58 0.72 2.93 4.64
N LEU A 59 -0.46 3.03 4.05
CA LEU A 59 -1.27 4.24 4.08
C LEU A 59 -1.69 4.62 5.50
N ARG A 60 -2.03 3.64 6.34
CA ARG A 60 -2.36 3.87 7.75
C ARG A 60 -1.17 4.41 8.53
N TYR A 61 0.02 3.85 8.33
CA TYR A 61 1.23 4.33 8.99
C TYR A 61 1.64 5.73 8.51
N VAL A 62 1.53 6.02 7.23
CA VAL A 62 1.79 7.37 6.71
C VAL A 62 0.82 8.38 7.33
N ALA A 63 -0.47 8.07 7.39
CA ALA A 63 -1.47 8.94 8.00
C ALA A 63 -1.20 9.21 9.50
N ALA A 64 -0.60 8.24 10.20
CA ALA A 64 -0.22 8.35 11.61
C ALA A 64 1.17 8.98 11.82
N GLY A 65 1.90 9.33 10.76
CA GLY A 65 3.26 9.86 10.84
C GLY A 65 4.34 8.81 11.15
N LYS A 66 4.00 7.52 11.09
CA LYS A 66 4.90 6.40 11.37
C LYS A 66 5.62 5.93 10.10
N LEU A 67 6.56 6.73 9.62
CA LEU A 67 7.20 6.51 8.32
C LEU A 67 8.14 5.30 8.30
N THR A 68 8.77 4.97 9.41
CA THR A 68 9.63 3.78 9.51
C THR A 68 8.80 2.50 9.34
N GLU A 69 7.69 2.41 10.05
CA GLU A 69 6.76 1.28 9.94
C GLU A 69 6.15 1.20 8.55
N ALA A 70 5.84 2.35 7.93
CA ALA A 70 5.35 2.41 6.55
C ALA A 70 6.37 1.83 5.56
N ARG A 71 7.63 2.20 5.67
CA ARG A 71 8.70 1.66 4.83
C ARG A 71 8.91 0.16 5.05
N ASN A 72 8.87 -0.29 6.29
CA ASN A 72 8.99 -1.71 6.61
C ASN A 72 7.84 -2.52 5.99
N ALA A 73 6.61 -2.05 6.08
CA ALA A 73 5.46 -2.70 5.46
C ALA A 73 5.58 -2.73 3.93
N LEU A 74 6.05 -1.64 3.31
CA LEU A 74 6.26 -1.60 1.86
C LEU A 74 7.34 -2.61 1.41
N ASN A 75 8.40 -2.78 2.19
CA ASN A 75 9.47 -3.73 1.86
C ASN A 75 9.00 -5.19 1.88
N LEU A 76 7.92 -5.52 2.58
CA LEU A 76 7.34 -6.86 2.57
C LEU A 76 6.67 -7.21 1.24
N ILE A 77 6.33 -6.24 0.42
CA ILE A 77 5.62 -6.42 -0.85
C ILE A 77 6.55 -6.90 -1.99
N GLY A 78 7.85 -6.90 -1.78
CA GLY A 78 8.89 -6.84 -2.82
C GLY A 78 8.97 -7.93 -3.89
N GLN A 79 8.28 -9.08 -3.83
CA GLN A 79 8.59 -10.19 -4.76
C GLN A 79 7.40 -10.93 -5.37
N ALA A 80 6.17 -10.60 -5.03
CA ALA A 80 5.02 -11.46 -5.34
C ALA A 80 4.01 -10.89 -6.34
N THR A 81 4.31 -9.79 -7.02
CA THR A 81 3.34 -9.05 -7.83
C THR A 81 3.40 -9.33 -9.34
N VAL A 82 4.02 -10.41 -9.72
CA VAL A 82 4.15 -10.76 -11.15
C VAL A 82 2.76 -10.92 -11.77
N GLY A 83 2.41 -10.00 -12.68
CA GLY A 83 1.20 -10.08 -13.49
C GLY A 83 -0.03 -9.31 -12.99
N ASP A 84 0.02 -8.61 -11.85
CA ASP A 84 -1.07 -7.72 -11.43
C ASP A 84 -0.67 -6.25 -11.64
N LEU A 85 -1.05 -5.70 -12.79
CA LEU A 85 -0.75 -4.31 -13.15
C LEU A 85 -1.35 -3.31 -12.17
N GLY A 86 -2.54 -3.58 -11.63
CA GLY A 86 -3.19 -2.72 -10.66
C GLY A 86 -2.38 -2.59 -9.37
N ILE A 87 -1.87 -3.69 -8.84
CA ILE A 87 -0.99 -3.68 -7.66
C ILE A 87 0.32 -2.98 -7.97
N GLU A 88 0.91 -3.20 -9.13
CA GLU A 88 2.17 -2.54 -9.53
C GLU A 88 2.03 -1.01 -9.59
N PHE A 89 0.96 -0.51 -10.18
CA PHE A 89 0.68 0.93 -10.18
C PHE A 89 0.45 1.47 -8.76
N GLN A 90 -0.27 0.75 -7.93
CA GLN A 90 -0.48 1.13 -6.54
C GLN A 90 0.83 1.20 -5.76
N ILE A 91 1.71 0.22 -5.91
CA ILE A 91 3.04 0.21 -5.29
C ILE A 91 3.86 1.41 -5.78
N ALA A 92 3.83 1.69 -7.08
CA ALA A 92 4.55 2.84 -7.64
C ALA A 92 4.07 4.16 -7.05
N CYS A 93 2.77 4.35 -6.90
CA CYS A 93 2.19 5.54 -6.27
C CYS A 93 2.55 5.64 -4.77
N VAL A 94 2.49 4.54 -4.05
CA VAL A 94 2.84 4.50 -2.61
C VAL A 94 4.32 4.80 -2.38
N LYS A 95 5.21 4.30 -3.23
CA LYS A 95 6.65 4.65 -3.17
C LYS A 95 6.87 6.15 -3.34
N ARG A 96 6.17 6.80 -4.27
CA ARG A 96 6.26 8.25 -4.47
C ARG A 96 5.65 9.02 -3.30
N LEU A 97 4.57 8.51 -2.71
CA LEU A 97 4.02 9.07 -1.48
C LEU A 97 5.06 9.08 -0.34
N LEU A 98 5.79 7.99 -0.14
CA LEU A 98 6.85 7.94 0.87
C LEU A 98 8.00 8.91 0.56
N MET A 99 8.33 9.13 -0.71
CA MET A 99 9.29 10.16 -1.11
C MET A 99 8.80 11.56 -0.74
N ILE A 100 7.51 11.86 -0.95
CA ILE A 100 6.90 13.15 -0.57
C ILE A 100 7.03 13.41 0.93
N TYR A 101 6.96 12.38 1.74
CA TYR A 101 7.12 12.46 3.20
C TYR A 101 8.58 12.44 3.66
N SER A 102 9.56 12.37 2.76
CA SER A 102 10.98 12.46 3.10
C SER A 102 11.32 13.81 3.74
N SER A 103 12.25 13.79 4.69
CA SER A 103 12.84 15.00 5.26
C SER A 103 13.78 15.72 4.27
N ASP A 104 14.29 15.01 3.28
CA ASP A 104 15.08 15.56 2.19
C ASP A 104 14.16 16.26 1.18
N LYS A 105 14.31 17.58 1.06
CA LYS A 105 13.47 18.42 0.18
C LYS A 105 13.60 18.04 -1.30
N VAL A 106 14.79 17.62 -1.74
CA VAL A 106 15.02 17.20 -3.13
C VAL A 106 14.27 15.92 -3.42
N VAL A 107 14.34 14.95 -2.53
CA VAL A 107 13.61 13.68 -2.64
C VAL A 107 12.10 13.93 -2.61
N ALA A 108 11.63 14.79 -1.71
CA ALA A 108 10.21 15.13 -1.61
C ALA A 108 9.69 15.80 -2.90
N LEU A 109 10.44 16.73 -3.48
CA LEU A 109 10.08 17.38 -4.75
C LEU A 109 10.05 16.37 -5.90
N GLN A 110 11.05 15.50 -6.00
CA GLN A 110 11.08 14.43 -6.99
C GLN A 110 9.86 13.51 -6.85
N GLY A 111 9.52 13.11 -5.62
CA GLY A 111 8.34 12.31 -5.33
C GLY A 111 7.05 12.94 -5.84
N ARG A 112 6.87 14.25 -5.64
CA ARG A 112 5.71 15.01 -6.16
C ARG A 112 5.64 15.00 -7.67
N GLN A 113 6.76 15.26 -8.33
CA GLN A 113 6.84 15.28 -9.80
C GLN A 113 6.53 13.90 -10.40
N GLU A 114 7.14 12.85 -9.85
CA GLU A 114 6.90 11.49 -10.31
C GLU A 114 5.47 11.01 -10.02
N PHE A 115 4.90 11.38 -8.88
CA PHE A 115 3.50 11.07 -8.56
C PHE A 115 2.53 11.72 -9.55
N LEU A 116 2.78 12.99 -9.91
CA LEU A 116 1.99 13.69 -10.92
C LEU A 116 2.08 13.02 -12.28
N GLN A 117 3.26 12.53 -12.67
CA GLN A 117 3.44 11.79 -13.92
C GLN A 117 2.65 10.47 -13.91
N LEU A 118 2.68 9.72 -12.81
CA LEU A 118 1.88 8.50 -12.66
C LEU A 118 0.38 8.77 -12.78
N LYS A 119 -0.10 9.85 -12.17
CA LYS A 119 -1.50 10.27 -12.29
C LYS A 119 -1.88 10.58 -13.75
N LYS A 120 -1.01 11.28 -14.49
CA LYS A 120 -1.22 11.55 -15.92
C LYS A 120 -1.26 10.27 -16.74
N MET A 121 -0.38 9.32 -16.48
CA MET A 121 -0.40 8.02 -17.15
C MET A 121 -1.72 7.27 -16.90
N LEU A 122 -2.18 7.24 -15.65
CA LEU A 122 -3.46 6.61 -15.30
C LEU A 122 -4.65 7.29 -16.00
N ALA A 123 -4.63 8.61 -16.10
CA ALA A 123 -5.66 9.36 -16.85
C ALA A 123 -5.64 9.03 -18.35
N GLN A 124 -4.46 8.88 -18.95
CA GLN A 124 -4.30 8.48 -20.35
C GLN A 124 -4.81 7.05 -20.62
N LEU A 125 -4.72 6.17 -19.62
CA LEU A 125 -5.29 4.82 -19.67
C LEU A 125 -6.82 4.80 -19.46
N GLY A 126 -7.47 5.97 -19.38
CA GLY A 126 -8.91 6.08 -19.20
C GLY A 126 -9.34 6.01 -17.72
N ALA A 127 -8.46 6.32 -16.79
CA ALA A 127 -8.72 6.25 -15.34
C ALA A 127 -9.45 4.95 -14.95
N PRO A 128 -8.78 3.79 -15.05
CA PRO A 128 -9.41 2.49 -14.82
C PRO A 128 -10.18 2.44 -13.50
N ALA A 129 -11.33 1.77 -13.47
CA ALA A 129 -12.20 1.73 -12.29
C ALA A 129 -11.51 1.21 -11.03
N TRP A 130 -10.52 0.33 -11.18
CA TRP A 130 -9.75 -0.20 -10.06
C TRP A 130 -8.89 0.87 -9.34
N THR A 131 -8.59 2.01 -9.97
CA THR A 131 -7.87 3.11 -9.31
C THR A 131 -8.73 3.84 -8.29
N ALA A 132 -10.05 3.86 -8.46
CA ALA A 132 -10.98 4.54 -7.56
C ALA A 132 -10.99 3.97 -6.14
N THR A 133 -10.52 2.75 -5.95
CA THR A 133 -10.48 2.09 -4.63
C THR A 133 -9.31 2.54 -3.75
N TRP A 134 -8.23 3.06 -4.33
CA TRP A 134 -7.02 3.38 -3.57
C TRP A 134 -6.40 4.75 -3.90
N LEU A 135 -6.52 5.24 -5.14
CA LEU A 135 -5.87 6.49 -5.56
C LEU A 135 -6.32 7.72 -4.75
N PRO A 136 -7.63 7.92 -4.45
CA PRO A 136 -8.07 9.07 -3.66
C PRO A 136 -7.45 9.15 -2.27
N ALA A 137 -7.18 8.02 -1.63
CA ALA A 137 -6.53 7.99 -0.31
C ALA A 137 -5.07 8.47 -0.41
N ILE A 138 -4.34 8.03 -1.43
CA ILE A 138 -2.96 8.48 -1.68
C ILE A 138 -2.92 9.97 -2.02
N GLU A 139 -3.85 10.46 -2.84
CA GLU A 139 -3.96 11.87 -3.18
C GLU A 139 -4.20 12.75 -1.95
N ARG A 140 -5.08 12.32 -1.06
CA ARG A 140 -5.33 13.04 0.20
C ARG A 140 -4.09 13.13 1.08
N LEU A 141 -3.34 12.05 1.22
CA LEU A 141 -2.11 12.04 2.01
C LEU A 141 -1.01 12.90 1.38
N ALA A 142 -0.88 12.89 0.06
CA ALA A 142 0.06 13.74 -0.66
C ALA A 142 -0.28 15.23 -0.50
N ALA A 143 -1.56 15.58 -0.57
CA ALA A 143 -2.05 16.95 -0.38
C ALA A 143 -1.86 17.43 1.07
N ALA A 144 -2.11 16.58 2.05
CA ALA A 144 -1.93 16.90 3.47
C ALA A 144 -0.49 17.30 3.80
N LYS A 145 0.50 16.64 3.21
CA LYS A 145 1.92 17.01 3.38
C LYS A 145 2.25 18.36 2.74
N GLY A 146 1.62 18.70 1.62
CA GLY A 146 1.76 20.00 0.98
C GLY A 146 1.30 21.16 1.88
N CYS A 147 0.14 21.03 2.48
CA CYS A 147 -0.42 22.03 3.39
C CYS A 147 0.43 22.23 4.65
N SER A 148 1.08 21.20 5.15
CA SER A 148 1.96 21.28 6.33
C SER A 148 3.25 22.06 6.09
N GLN A 149 3.67 22.22 4.83
CA GLN A 149 4.90 22.95 4.46
C GLN A 149 4.68 24.43 4.20
N GLU A 150 3.44 24.85 3.98
CA GLU A 150 3.06 26.26 3.77
C GLU A 150 2.71 26.97 5.08
N ALA A 151 2.56 26.22 6.14
CA ALA A 151 2.40 26.73 7.49
C ALA A 151 3.74 26.82 8.20
#